data_f60c5b83cfd452fe964adbdd263c8d32
#
_entry.id   f60c5b83cfd452fe964adbdd263c8d32
#
_cell.length_a   1.000
_cell.length_b   1.000
_cell.length_c   1.000
_cell.angle_alpha   90.00
_cell.angle_beta   90.00
_cell.angle_gamma   90.00
#
_symmetry.space_group_name_H-M   'P 1'
#
loop_
_entity.id
_entity.type
_entity.pdbx_description
1 polymer ?
#
loop_
_entity_poly.entity_id
_entity_poly.type
_entity_poly.pdbx_seq_one_letter_code
_entity_poly.pdbx_strand_id
1 'polypeptide(L)'
;MCIRDRSHIAGNIYTEDVGGIAVHRYGAHIFHTDDEEVWQYANRFATFNRFTNAPLAKYQDRLYHMPFNMNTFYAMWGVTKPNEAREIIERQRKEITGEPQNLEEQAISLVGRDIYEALVRGYSEKQWGRPCRELPAFIIRRLPVRFTYDNNYFNDRYQGIPDAGYTAMVEKMLDGIEVRLNVDFLQHRAELTEIADKIVYTGPIDQYYDQCFGALNYRSLRFETQDLPVQDYQGNAVINDTNADVPYTRVIEHKHFAYGQADVLNLPHTVVTLSLIHI
;
A
#
# COMPACT_ATOMS: atom_id res chain seq x y z
N MET A 1 -1.67 -3.74 -28.98
CA MET A 1 -0.25 -3.49 -28.65
C MET A 1 -0.17 -2.83 -27.28
N CYS A 2 0.78 -3.24 -26.46
CA CYS A 2 1.10 -2.66 -25.14
C CYS A 2 2.51 -2.06 -25.19
N ILE A 3 2.69 -0.83 -24.73
CA ILE A 3 3.97 -0.12 -24.74
C ILE A 3 4.37 0.21 -23.30
N ARG A 4 5.65 0.00 -22.99
CA ARG A 4 6.23 0.28 -21.66
C ARG A 4 7.55 1.02 -21.82
N ASP A 5 7.71 2.09 -21.05
CA ASP A 5 8.97 2.83 -20.88
C ASP A 5 10.04 2.04 -20.08
N ARG A 6 9.58 1.04 -19.31
CA ARG A 6 10.43 0.17 -18.48
C ARG A 6 10.87 -1.09 -19.23
N SER A 7 11.91 -1.75 -18.70
CA SER A 7 12.41 -3.04 -19.20
C SER A 7 11.55 -4.24 -18.84
N HIS A 8 10.38 -4.05 -18.21
CA HIS A 8 9.49 -5.10 -17.76
C HIS A 8 8.02 -4.72 -17.94
N ILE A 9 7.16 -5.71 -18.00
CA ILE A 9 5.69 -5.58 -17.95
C ILE A 9 5.20 -5.37 -16.52
N ALA A 10 3.89 -5.38 -16.32
CA ALA A 10 3.18 -5.30 -15.04
C ALA A 10 3.30 -3.95 -14.29
N GLY A 11 4.06 -2.98 -14.79
CA GLY A 11 4.11 -1.65 -14.18
C GLY A 11 4.46 -1.69 -12.70
N ASN A 12 3.63 -1.08 -11.84
CA ASN A 12 3.90 -1.01 -10.40
C ASN A 12 3.62 -2.32 -9.65
N ILE A 13 2.86 -3.26 -10.26
CA ILE A 13 2.65 -4.59 -9.67
C ILE A 13 3.71 -5.61 -10.10
N TYR A 14 4.80 -5.17 -10.74
CA TYR A 14 5.89 -6.05 -11.13
C TYR A 14 6.43 -6.84 -9.95
N THR A 15 6.44 -8.16 -10.11
CA THR A 15 6.95 -9.12 -9.12
C THR A 15 8.14 -9.83 -9.73
N GLU A 16 9.23 -9.92 -8.99
CA GLU A 16 10.48 -10.57 -9.38
C GLU A 16 10.76 -11.75 -8.43
N ASP A 17 11.25 -12.85 -8.97
CA ASP A 17 11.71 -13.97 -8.14
C ASP A 17 13.12 -13.68 -7.59
N VAL A 18 13.28 -13.78 -6.28
CA VAL A 18 14.56 -13.69 -5.60
C VAL A 18 14.72 -14.92 -4.71
N GLY A 19 15.43 -15.92 -5.21
CA GLY A 19 15.71 -17.14 -4.47
C GLY A 19 14.46 -17.95 -4.10
N GLY A 20 13.42 -17.91 -4.92
CA GLY A 20 12.12 -18.55 -4.69
C GLY A 20 11.10 -17.71 -3.95
N ILE A 21 11.41 -16.44 -3.65
CA ILE A 21 10.48 -15.50 -3.01
C ILE A 21 10.01 -14.49 -4.06
N ALA A 22 8.69 -14.36 -4.23
CA ALA A 22 8.06 -13.37 -5.11
C ALA A 22 8.14 -11.97 -4.48
N VAL A 23 9.03 -11.12 -4.98
CA VAL A 23 9.31 -9.79 -4.46
C VAL A 23 8.52 -8.72 -5.23
N HIS A 24 7.66 -7.97 -4.56
CA HIS A 24 6.94 -6.83 -5.12
C HIS A 24 7.88 -5.62 -5.19
N ARG A 25 8.45 -5.35 -6.36
CA ARG A 25 9.55 -4.36 -6.53
C ARG A 25 9.15 -2.92 -6.21
N TYR A 26 7.88 -2.57 -6.38
CA TYR A 26 7.38 -1.20 -6.18
C TYR A 26 6.39 -1.09 -5.01
N GLY A 27 6.60 -1.89 -3.97
CA GLY A 27 5.77 -1.91 -2.78
C GLY A 27 4.74 -3.03 -2.76
N ALA A 28 4.17 -3.28 -1.60
CA ALA A 28 3.18 -4.32 -1.40
C ALA A 28 1.89 -4.02 -2.18
N HIS A 29 1.47 -4.97 -3.00
CA HIS A 29 0.20 -4.93 -3.71
C HIS A 29 -0.60 -6.17 -3.33
N ILE A 30 -1.79 -5.95 -2.79
CA ILE A 30 -2.74 -7.00 -2.46
C ILE A 30 -3.98 -6.79 -3.33
N PHE A 31 -4.36 -7.80 -4.11
CA PHE A 31 -5.59 -7.73 -4.89
C PHE A 31 -6.79 -7.85 -3.96
N HIS A 32 -7.75 -6.93 -4.08
CA HIS A 32 -9.00 -6.99 -3.34
C HIS A 32 -10.13 -6.34 -4.13
N THR A 33 -11.34 -6.85 -4.00
CA THR A 33 -12.53 -6.33 -4.66
C THR A 33 -13.82 -6.88 -4.02
N ASP A 34 -14.90 -6.09 -4.05
CA ASP A 34 -16.25 -6.56 -3.77
C ASP A 34 -16.97 -7.08 -5.05
N ASP A 35 -16.42 -6.73 -6.21
CA ASP A 35 -17.01 -7.07 -7.50
C ASP A 35 -16.65 -8.52 -7.90
N GLU A 36 -17.68 -9.34 -8.00
CA GLU A 36 -17.53 -10.75 -8.37
C GLU A 36 -17.07 -10.95 -9.82
N GLU A 37 -17.49 -10.09 -10.75
CA GLU A 37 -17.06 -10.19 -12.15
C GLU A 37 -15.57 -9.89 -12.28
N VAL A 38 -15.09 -8.86 -11.56
CA VAL A 38 -13.65 -8.51 -11.49
C VAL A 38 -12.85 -9.65 -10.87
N TRP A 39 -13.35 -10.25 -9.78
CA TRP A 39 -12.70 -11.39 -9.15
C TRP A 39 -12.63 -12.60 -10.08
N GLN A 40 -13.74 -12.96 -10.71
CA GLN A 40 -13.78 -14.07 -11.67
C GLN A 40 -12.89 -13.80 -12.90
N TYR A 41 -12.86 -12.55 -13.39
CA TYR A 41 -11.99 -12.18 -14.50
C TYR A 41 -10.51 -12.35 -14.12
N ALA A 42 -10.08 -11.86 -12.97
CA ALA A 42 -8.70 -12.00 -12.50
C ALA A 42 -8.29 -13.48 -12.34
N ASN A 43 -9.20 -14.33 -11.84
CA ASN A 43 -8.97 -15.76 -11.65
C ASN A 43 -8.84 -16.54 -12.97
N ARG A 44 -9.14 -15.95 -14.13
CA ARG A 44 -8.83 -16.56 -15.43
C ARG A 44 -7.33 -16.59 -15.74
N PHE A 45 -6.56 -15.71 -15.10
CA PHE A 45 -5.14 -15.50 -15.38
C PHE A 45 -4.23 -15.94 -14.24
N ALA A 46 -4.76 -16.07 -13.03
CA ALA A 46 -3.99 -16.50 -11.86
C ALA A 46 -4.86 -17.27 -10.86
N THR A 47 -4.24 -18.17 -10.12
CA THR A 47 -4.80 -18.68 -8.85
C THR A 47 -4.38 -17.74 -7.73
N PHE A 48 -5.33 -17.33 -6.90
CA PHE A 48 -5.06 -16.47 -5.75
C PHE A 48 -5.03 -17.28 -4.47
N ASN A 49 -4.04 -17.03 -3.63
CA ASN A 49 -4.01 -17.56 -2.27
C ASN A 49 -5.03 -16.83 -1.38
N ARG A 50 -5.13 -17.26 -0.12
CA ARG A 50 -6.03 -16.65 0.86
C ARG A 50 -5.31 -15.65 1.77
N PHE A 51 -4.31 -14.95 1.26
CA PHE A 51 -3.63 -13.93 2.04
C PHE A 51 -4.63 -12.86 2.50
N THR A 52 -4.68 -12.65 3.81
CA THR A 52 -5.50 -11.62 4.42
C THR A 52 -4.58 -10.49 4.88
N ASN A 53 -4.79 -9.29 4.34
CA ASN A 53 -3.96 -8.15 4.68
C ASN A 53 -4.23 -7.68 6.11
N ALA A 54 -3.28 -7.89 7.00
CA ALA A 54 -3.35 -7.50 8.41
C ALA A 54 -2.04 -6.79 8.81
N PRO A 55 -1.80 -5.57 8.30
CA PRO A 55 -0.57 -4.83 8.59
C PRO A 55 -0.53 -4.41 10.05
N LEU A 56 0.70 -4.27 10.56
CA LEU A 56 0.95 -3.68 11.86
C LEU A 56 1.47 -2.24 11.71
N ALA A 57 1.34 -1.46 12.77
CA ALA A 57 1.99 -0.17 12.92
C ALA A 57 2.93 -0.21 14.13
N LYS A 58 4.17 0.23 13.94
CA LYS A 58 5.17 0.38 15.01
C LYS A 58 5.23 1.85 15.43
N TYR A 59 5.02 2.08 16.73
CA TYR A 59 5.23 3.37 17.34
C TYR A 59 6.05 3.19 18.61
N GLN A 60 7.23 3.80 18.67
CA GLN A 60 8.22 3.54 19.71
C GLN A 60 8.54 2.02 19.78
N ASP A 61 8.47 1.43 20.95
CA ASP A 61 8.73 0.00 21.17
C ASP A 61 7.45 -0.88 21.16
N ARG A 62 6.34 -0.34 20.62
CA ARG A 62 5.04 -1.03 20.59
C ARG A 62 4.56 -1.30 19.18
N LEU A 63 3.87 -2.42 19.02
CA LEU A 63 3.15 -2.80 17.81
C LEU A 63 1.64 -2.65 18.02
N TYR A 64 0.98 -2.12 16.99
CA TYR A 64 -0.46 -1.91 16.97
C TYR A 64 -1.05 -2.54 15.71
N HIS A 65 -2.23 -3.14 15.82
CA HIS A 65 -2.93 -3.67 14.67
C HIS A 65 -3.55 -2.56 13.81
N MET A 66 -3.56 -2.80 12.49
CA MET A 66 -4.26 -1.98 11.51
C MET A 66 -5.30 -2.83 10.77
N PRO A 67 -6.51 -2.33 10.49
CA PRO A 67 -7.05 -0.99 10.81
C PRO A 67 -7.20 -0.79 12.33
N PHE A 68 -7.47 0.46 12.75
CA PHE A 68 -7.71 0.74 14.16
C PHE A 68 -8.92 -0.05 14.67
N ASN A 69 -8.68 -1.03 15.52
CA ASN A 69 -9.67 -1.99 15.99
C ASN A 69 -9.49 -2.27 17.49
N MET A 70 -10.27 -3.19 18.04
CA MET A 70 -10.21 -3.49 19.48
C MET A 70 -8.84 -3.99 19.94
N ASN A 71 -8.03 -4.64 19.07
CA ASN A 71 -6.65 -5.00 19.41
C ASN A 71 -5.77 -3.74 19.52
N THR A 72 -5.97 -2.75 18.65
CA THR A 72 -5.30 -1.44 18.73
C THR A 72 -5.65 -0.73 20.02
N PHE A 73 -6.94 -0.69 20.38
CA PHE A 73 -7.43 0.00 21.57
C PHE A 73 -7.01 -0.69 22.86
N TYR A 74 -6.97 -2.03 22.86
CA TYR A 74 -6.41 -2.80 23.95
C TYR A 74 -4.92 -2.49 24.16
N ALA A 75 -4.13 -2.50 23.08
CA ALA A 75 -2.69 -2.19 23.15
C ALA A 75 -2.43 -0.75 23.61
N MET A 76 -3.30 0.21 23.25
CA MET A 76 -3.13 1.63 23.57
C MET A 76 -3.67 1.99 24.97
N TRP A 77 -4.88 1.53 25.31
CA TRP A 77 -5.63 1.95 26.48
C TRP A 77 -5.95 0.85 27.49
N GLY A 78 -5.66 -0.42 27.17
CA GLY A 78 -6.00 -1.57 28.03
C GLY A 78 -7.50 -1.92 28.06
N VAL A 79 -8.32 -1.31 27.18
CA VAL A 79 -9.77 -1.53 27.16
C VAL A 79 -10.12 -2.81 26.40
N THR A 80 -11.13 -3.53 26.90
CA THR A 80 -11.59 -4.80 26.32
C THR A 80 -13.00 -4.73 25.73
N LYS A 81 -13.76 -3.68 26.06
CA LYS A 81 -15.14 -3.52 25.63
C LYS A 81 -15.29 -2.39 24.61
N PRO A 82 -16.07 -2.59 23.55
CA PRO A 82 -16.29 -1.56 22.52
C PRO A 82 -16.74 -0.20 23.05
N ASN A 83 -17.61 -0.18 24.07
CA ASN A 83 -18.12 1.05 24.65
C ASN A 83 -17.02 1.87 25.35
N GLU A 84 -16.09 1.22 26.05
CA GLU A 84 -14.96 1.88 26.70
C GLU A 84 -14.09 2.60 25.67
N ALA A 85 -13.78 1.93 24.55
CA ALA A 85 -13.04 2.52 23.44
C ALA A 85 -13.78 3.71 22.81
N ARG A 86 -15.11 3.56 22.58
CA ARG A 86 -15.93 4.65 22.05
C ARG A 86 -15.92 5.88 22.95
N GLU A 87 -16.07 5.71 24.26
CA GLU A 87 -16.04 6.82 25.21
C GLU A 87 -14.73 7.58 25.20
N ILE A 88 -13.59 6.89 25.08
CA ILE A 88 -12.28 7.52 24.97
C ILE A 88 -12.18 8.34 23.69
N ILE A 89 -12.52 7.73 22.55
CA ILE A 89 -12.48 8.40 21.24
C ILE A 89 -13.40 9.62 21.24
N GLU A 90 -14.65 9.47 21.66
CA GLU A 90 -15.63 10.58 21.70
C GLU A 90 -15.22 11.73 22.61
N ARG A 91 -14.57 11.43 23.74
CA ARG A 91 -14.01 12.46 24.60
C ARG A 91 -12.91 13.26 23.91
N GLN A 92 -11.98 12.57 23.24
CA GLN A 92 -10.85 13.22 22.57
C GLN A 92 -11.28 13.98 21.32
N ARG A 93 -12.25 13.48 20.58
CA ARG A 93 -12.82 14.15 19.37
C ARG A 93 -13.41 15.52 19.69
N LYS A 94 -13.90 15.74 20.91
CA LYS A 94 -14.46 17.04 21.37
C LYS A 94 -13.42 18.17 21.42
N GLU A 95 -12.13 17.88 21.29
CA GLU A 95 -11.10 18.90 21.14
C GLU A 95 -11.27 19.70 19.83
N ILE A 96 -11.86 19.09 18.82
CA ILE A 96 -12.10 19.75 17.55
C ILE A 96 -13.52 20.32 17.55
N THR A 97 -13.62 21.62 17.45
CA THR A 97 -14.87 22.35 17.40
C THR A 97 -15.09 22.91 15.98
N GLY A 98 -16.23 22.64 15.39
CA GLY A 98 -16.53 23.05 14.03
C GLY A 98 -16.00 22.11 12.95
N GLU A 99 -15.87 22.60 11.73
CA GLU A 99 -15.38 21.84 10.57
C GLU A 99 -13.84 21.79 10.60
N PRO A 100 -13.22 20.58 10.49
CA PRO A 100 -11.76 20.43 10.46
C PRO A 100 -11.13 21.19 9.29
N GLN A 101 -10.10 21.99 9.55
CA GLN A 101 -9.44 22.85 8.57
C GLN A 101 -8.20 22.19 7.94
N ASN A 102 -7.61 21.20 8.60
CA ASN A 102 -6.38 20.55 8.20
C ASN A 102 -6.40 19.05 8.56
N LEU A 103 -5.35 18.33 8.13
CA LEU A 103 -5.23 16.89 8.33
C LEU A 103 -5.19 16.53 9.83
N GLU A 104 -4.51 17.29 10.70
CA GLU A 104 -4.45 17.05 12.14
C GLU A 104 -5.85 17.07 12.74
N GLU A 105 -6.59 18.17 12.52
CA GLU A 105 -7.96 18.32 13.02
C GLU A 105 -8.90 17.25 12.50
N GLN A 106 -8.79 16.94 11.21
CA GLN A 106 -9.58 15.88 10.59
C GLN A 106 -9.29 14.50 11.21
N ALA A 107 -8.01 14.17 11.41
CA ALA A 107 -7.64 12.90 12.03
C ALA A 107 -8.15 12.81 13.48
N ILE A 108 -7.94 13.86 14.30
CA ILE A 108 -8.41 13.88 15.69
C ILE A 108 -9.95 13.77 15.74
N SER A 109 -10.66 14.43 14.84
CA SER A 109 -12.12 14.33 14.74
C SER A 109 -12.63 12.94 14.37
N LEU A 110 -11.79 12.11 13.74
CA LEU A 110 -12.14 10.74 13.35
C LEU A 110 -11.75 9.70 14.41
N VAL A 111 -10.54 9.78 14.94
CA VAL A 111 -9.96 8.69 15.75
C VAL A 111 -9.52 9.13 17.16
N GLY A 112 -9.58 10.42 17.47
CA GLY A 112 -9.07 10.99 18.74
C GLY A 112 -7.57 11.27 18.71
N ARG A 113 -7.11 12.02 19.72
CA ARG A 113 -5.74 12.53 19.78
C ARG A 113 -4.69 11.43 19.94
N ASP A 114 -4.92 10.45 20.82
CA ASP A 114 -3.90 9.43 21.08
C ASP A 114 -3.56 8.62 19.84
N ILE A 115 -4.58 8.23 19.08
CA ILE A 115 -4.39 7.49 17.82
C ILE A 115 -3.72 8.40 16.78
N TYR A 116 -4.14 9.66 16.69
CA TYR A 116 -3.50 10.63 15.80
C TYR A 116 -2.01 10.75 16.08
N GLU A 117 -1.64 11.05 17.33
CA GLU A 117 -0.24 11.28 17.71
C GLU A 117 0.64 10.04 17.51
N ALA A 118 0.14 8.86 17.89
CA ALA A 118 0.92 7.64 17.81
C ALA A 118 0.97 7.03 16.41
N LEU A 119 -0.15 6.99 15.68
CA LEU A 119 -0.28 6.12 14.51
C LEU A 119 -0.53 6.86 13.19
N VAL A 120 -0.85 8.16 13.22
CA VAL A 120 -1.17 8.95 12.02
C VAL A 120 -0.14 10.02 11.75
N ARG A 121 0.21 10.82 12.76
CA ARG A 121 1.02 12.03 12.60
C ARG A 121 2.37 11.74 11.95
N GLY A 122 3.23 10.97 12.61
CA GLY A 122 4.59 10.75 12.12
C GLY A 122 4.64 10.07 10.76
N TYR A 123 3.72 9.13 10.51
CA TYR A 123 3.57 8.49 9.19
C TYR A 123 3.19 9.51 8.11
N SER A 124 2.18 10.35 8.37
CA SER A 124 1.69 11.33 7.40
C SER A 124 2.70 12.44 7.14
N GLU A 125 3.36 12.96 8.19
CA GLU A 125 4.39 13.99 8.05
C GLU A 125 5.59 13.50 7.25
N LYS A 126 6.03 12.25 7.46
CA LYS A 126 7.05 11.62 6.60
C LYS A 126 6.58 11.53 5.16
N GLN A 127 5.38 10.99 4.93
CA GLN A 127 4.86 10.76 3.58
C GLN A 127 4.70 12.05 2.79
N TRP A 128 4.30 13.14 3.42
CA TRP A 128 4.05 14.42 2.76
C TRP A 128 5.21 15.40 2.86
N GLY A 129 6.18 15.16 3.78
CA GLY A 129 7.32 16.05 4.05
C GLY A 129 6.90 17.41 4.59
N ARG A 130 5.72 17.48 5.24
CA ARG A 130 5.12 18.70 5.79
C ARG A 130 4.36 18.38 7.07
N PRO A 131 4.27 19.32 8.00
CA PRO A 131 3.42 19.16 9.20
C PRO A 131 1.97 18.90 8.85
N CYS A 132 1.29 18.03 9.61
CA CYS A 132 -0.12 17.71 9.39
C CYS A 132 -1.04 18.94 9.43
N ARG A 133 -0.67 19.99 10.16
CA ARG A 133 -1.42 21.26 10.22
C ARG A 133 -1.41 22.05 8.91
N GLU A 134 -0.44 21.80 8.05
CA GLU A 134 -0.32 22.45 6.74
C GLU A 134 -0.93 21.62 5.60
N LEU A 135 -1.38 20.41 5.90
CA LEU A 135 -1.96 19.49 4.93
C LEU A 135 -3.49 19.63 4.91
N PRO A 136 -4.12 19.61 3.72
CA PRO A 136 -5.56 19.70 3.62
C PRO A 136 -6.29 18.55 4.32
N ALA A 137 -7.42 18.84 4.96
CA ALA A 137 -8.24 17.86 5.67
C ALA A 137 -8.71 16.69 4.78
N PHE A 138 -8.94 16.93 3.49
CA PHE A 138 -9.45 15.92 2.57
C PHE A 138 -8.47 14.74 2.32
N ILE A 139 -7.19 14.89 2.65
CA ILE A 139 -6.18 13.81 2.53
C ILE A 139 -6.58 12.61 3.38
N ILE A 140 -7.17 12.86 4.55
CA ILE A 140 -7.71 11.83 5.44
C ILE A 140 -9.22 12.00 5.57
N ARG A 141 -9.97 11.62 4.55
CA ARG A 141 -11.45 11.64 4.63
C ARG A 141 -12.01 10.55 5.50
N ARG A 142 -11.35 9.40 5.54
CA ARG A 142 -11.79 8.21 6.29
C ARG A 142 -10.55 7.52 6.88
N LEU A 143 -10.62 7.27 8.15
CA LEU A 143 -9.74 6.33 8.84
C LEU A 143 -10.60 5.16 9.30
N PRO A 144 -10.32 3.93 8.90
CA PRO A 144 -11.14 2.79 9.28
C PRO A 144 -11.01 2.54 10.78
N VAL A 145 -12.11 2.73 11.50
CA VAL A 145 -12.24 2.43 12.94
C VAL A 145 -13.25 1.31 13.10
N ARG A 146 -12.84 0.22 13.73
CA ARG A 146 -13.70 -0.94 13.98
C ARG A 146 -13.75 -1.24 15.47
N PHE A 147 -14.96 -1.43 15.99
CA PHE A 147 -15.16 -1.83 17.38
C PHE A 147 -15.33 -3.36 17.51
N THR A 148 -14.55 -4.08 16.73
CA THR A 148 -14.42 -5.54 16.71
C THR A 148 -12.93 -5.91 16.77
N TYR A 149 -12.61 -7.19 16.99
CA TYR A 149 -11.26 -7.73 16.99
C TYR A 149 -10.79 -8.20 15.59
N ASP A 150 -11.45 -7.73 14.54
CA ASP A 150 -11.10 -8.07 13.16
C ASP A 150 -9.88 -7.27 12.67
N ASN A 151 -8.80 -8.00 12.32
CA ASN A 151 -7.55 -7.43 11.83
C ASN A 151 -7.49 -7.34 10.30
N ASN A 152 -8.50 -7.82 9.57
CA ASN A 152 -8.51 -7.68 8.12
C ASN A 152 -8.56 -6.20 7.73
N TYR A 153 -7.57 -5.73 6.99
CA TYR A 153 -7.47 -4.33 6.61
C TYR A 153 -8.59 -3.91 5.64
N PHE A 154 -8.93 -4.78 4.70
CA PHE A 154 -9.99 -4.52 3.71
C PHE A 154 -11.36 -4.95 4.22
N ASN A 155 -12.40 -4.32 3.69
CA ASN A 155 -13.79 -4.74 3.90
C ASN A 155 -14.30 -5.61 2.74
N ASP A 156 -13.54 -5.68 1.65
CA ASP A 156 -13.95 -6.34 0.42
C ASP A 156 -14.10 -7.85 0.61
N ARG A 157 -15.05 -8.42 -0.09
CA ARG A 157 -15.39 -9.84 -0.06
C ARG A 157 -14.24 -10.73 -0.53
N TYR A 158 -13.50 -10.27 -1.52
CA TYR A 158 -12.40 -11.00 -2.14
C TYR A 158 -11.08 -10.29 -1.90
N GLN A 159 -10.06 -11.04 -1.53
CA GLN A 159 -8.69 -10.58 -1.48
C GLN A 159 -7.72 -11.76 -1.62
N GLY A 160 -6.50 -11.47 -2.05
CA GLY A 160 -5.43 -12.48 -2.16
C GLY A 160 -4.23 -11.97 -2.94
N ILE A 161 -3.25 -12.84 -3.04
CA ILE A 161 -2.03 -12.64 -3.83
C ILE A 161 -1.98 -13.74 -4.88
N PRO A 162 -1.63 -13.44 -6.16
CA PRO A 162 -1.41 -14.48 -7.16
C PRO A 162 -0.28 -15.42 -6.73
N ASP A 163 -0.53 -16.73 -6.70
CA ASP A 163 0.45 -17.74 -6.25
C ASP A 163 1.79 -17.67 -6.99
N ALA A 164 1.76 -17.41 -8.30
CA ALA A 164 2.94 -17.27 -9.15
C ALA A 164 3.44 -15.81 -9.27
N GLY A 165 2.92 -14.88 -8.47
CA GLY A 165 3.21 -13.46 -8.55
C GLY A 165 2.42 -12.72 -9.63
N TYR A 166 2.40 -11.40 -9.54
CA TYR A 166 1.63 -10.54 -10.47
C TYR A 166 2.20 -10.51 -11.88
N THR A 167 3.52 -10.62 -12.03
CA THR A 167 4.15 -10.61 -13.36
C THR A 167 3.63 -11.77 -14.21
N ALA A 168 3.60 -12.98 -13.66
CA ALA A 168 3.07 -14.16 -14.34
C ALA A 168 1.57 -14.02 -14.69
N MET A 169 0.78 -13.37 -13.84
CA MET A 169 -0.63 -13.05 -14.15
C MET A 169 -0.74 -12.10 -15.34
N VAL A 170 0.07 -11.03 -15.35
CA VAL A 170 0.05 -10.05 -16.46
C VAL A 170 0.59 -10.65 -17.75
N GLU A 171 1.57 -11.54 -17.71
CA GLU A 171 2.05 -12.30 -18.89
C GLU A 171 0.90 -13.04 -19.56
N LYS A 172 0.09 -13.75 -18.79
CA LYS A 172 -1.09 -14.44 -19.33
C LYS A 172 -2.16 -13.47 -19.86
N MET A 173 -2.32 -12.29 -19.22
CA MET A 173 -3.24 -11.26 -19.71
C MET A 173 -2.80 -10.66 -21.06
N LEU A 174 -1.49 -10.67 -21.32
CA LEU A 174 -0.88 -10.13 -22.53
C LEU A 174 -0.68 -11.19 -23.62
N ASP A 175 -1.10 -12.43 -23.38
CA ASP A 175 -0.97 -13.50 -24.39
C ASP A 175 -1.63 -13.10 -25.72
N GLY A 176 -0.89 -13.24 -26.82
CA GLY A 176 -1.32 -12.81 -28.15
C GLY A 176 -1.30 -11.29 -28.40
N ILE A 177 -0.85 -10.48 -27.44
CA ILE A 177 -0.73 -9.02 -27.56
C ILE A 177 0.74 -8.64 -27.80
N GLU A 178 1.04 -7.88 -28.85
CA GLU A 178 2.37 -7.31 -29.06
C GLU A 178 2.74 -6.39 -27.89
N VAL A 179 3.92 -6.62 -27.31
CA VAL A 179 4.48 -5.79 -26.21
C VAL A 179 5.82 -5.22 -26.65
N ARG A 180 5.96 -3.89 -26.49
CA ARG A 180 7.22 -3.18 -26.71
C ARG A 180 7.70 -2.59 -25.40
N LEU A 181 8.86 -3.03 -24.93
CA LEU A 181 9.53 -2.54 -23.72
C LEU A 181 10.56 -1.48 -24.06
N ASN A 182 10.97 -0.67 -23.08
CA ASN A 182 11.93 0.43 -23.21
C ASN A 182 11.53 1.44 -24.29
N VAL A 183 10.22 1.65 -24.48
CA VAL A 183 9.65 2.62 -25.43
C VAL A 183 8.86 3.66 -24.65
N ASP A 184 9.37 4.88 -24.59
CA ASP A 184 8.65 6.03 -24.04
C ASP A 184 7.64 6.55 -25.08
N PHE A 185 6.35 6.47 -24.74
CA PHE A 185 5.28 6.92 -25.63
C PHE A 185 5.42 8.39 -26.04
N LEU A 186 5.84 9.27 -25.12
CA LEU A 186 5.92 10.71 -25.42
C LEU A 186 7.05 11.03 -26.41
N GLN A 187 8.15 10.27 -26.37
CA GLN A 187 9.24 10.41 -27.34
C GLN A 187 8.88 9.89 -28.75
N HIS A 188 7.99 8.91 -28.82
CA HIS A 188 7.56 8.24 -30.06
C HIS A 188 6.08 8.52 -30.41
N ARG A 189 5.49 9.60 -29.85
CA ARG A 189 4.06 9.88 -29.90
C ARG A 189 3.51 9.93 -31.31
N ALA A 190 4.18 10.58 -32.24
CA ALA A 190 3.72 10.72 -33.62
C ALA A 190 3.59 9.35 -34.30
N GLU A 191 4.66 8.55 -34.28
CA GLU A 191 4.71 7.20 -34.85
C GLU A 191 3.65 6.27 -34.22
N LEU A 192 3.56 6.27 -32.89
CA LEU A 192 2.67 5.39 -32.15
C LEU A 192 1.18 5.77 -32.30
N THR A 193 0.90 7.03 -32.58
CA THR A 193 -0.47 7.50 -32.86
C THR A 193 -0.95 7.05 -34.25
N GLU A 194 -0.06 6.93 -35.23
CA GLU A 194 -0.41 6.50 -36.58
C GLU A 194 -0.80 5.02 -36.68
N ILE A 195 -0.30 4.19 -35.77
CA ILE A 195 -0.53 2.73 -35.78
C ILE A 195 -1.66 2.27 -34.86
N ALA A 196 -2.38 3.19 -34.21
CA ALA A 196 -3.43 2.85 -33.26
C ALA A 196 -4.71 3.66 -33.46
N ASP A 197 -5.85 3.00 -33.57
CA ASP A 197 -7.15 3.65 -33.64
C ASP A 197 -7.55 4.37 -32.35
N LYS A 198 -7.10 3.86 -31.22
CA LYS A 198 -7.33 4.42 -29.88
C LYS A 198 -6.11 4.26 -28.99
N ILE A 199 -5.84 5.27 -28.18
CA ILE A 199 -4.74 5.29 -27.22
C ILE A 199 -5.29 5.42 -25.83
N VAL A 200 -4.84 4.54 -24.92
CA VAL A 200 -5.04 4.65 -23.48
C VAL A 200 -3.70 4.95 -22.84
N TYR A 201 -3.49 6.22 -22.49
CA TYR A 201 -2.27 6.67 -21.83
C TYR A 201 -2.42 6.60 -20.31
N THR A 202 -1.54 5.84 -19.65
CA THR A 202 -1.55 5.63 -18.19
C THR A 202 -0.36 6.28 -17.47
N GLY A 203 0.45 7.07 -18.19
CA GLY A 203 1.53 7.86 -17.62
C GLY A 203 1.03 9.15 -16.97
N PRO A 204 1.95 10.04 -16.50
CA PRO A 204 1.59 11.31 -15.88
C PRO A 204 0.82 12.21 -16.86
N ILE A 205 -0.37 12.65 -16.43
CA ILE A 205 -1.29 13.43 -17.29
C ILE A 205 -0.72 14.79 -17.68
N ASP A 206 0.02 15.43 -16.80
CA ASP A 206 0.68 16.69 -17.06
C ASP A 206 1.75 16.58 -18.16
N GLN A 207 2.50 15.49 -18.18
CA GLN A 207 3.47 15.20 -19.24
C GLN A 207 2.78 14.93 -20.58
N TYR A 208 1.62 14.26 -20.58
CA TYR A 208 0.85 14.03 -21.81
C TYR A 208 0.45 15.33 -22.49
N TYR A 209 0.17 16.38 -21.74
CA TYR A 209 -0.17 17.72 -22.19
C TYR A 209 1.00 18.71 -22.16
N ASP A 210 2.24 18.21 -22.19
CA ASP A 210 3.47 19.03 -22.21
C ASP A 210 3.50 20.08 -21.09
N GLN A 211 2.91 19.76 -19.96
CA GLN A 211 2.81 20.63 -18.77
C GLN A 211 2.21 22.02 -19.05
N CYS A 212 1.35 22.14 -20.08
CA CYS A 212 0.76 23.42 -20.52
C CYS A 212 -0.04 24.16 -19.43
N PHE A 213 -0.49 23.46 -18.38
CA PHE A 213 -1.15 24.02 -17.18
C PHE A 213 -0.24 23.99 -15.94
N GLY A 214 1.06 23.78 -16.11
CA GLY A 214 2.02 23.57 -15.03
C GLY A 214 2.20 22.07 -14.68
N ALA A 215 3.33 21.78 -14.02
CA ALA A 215 3.64 20.44 -13.55
C ALA A 215 2.84 20.08 -12.28
N LEU A 216 2.37 18.85 -12.21
CA LEU A 216 1.78 18.31 -10.99
C LEU A 216 2.87 17.94 -9.97
N ASN A 217 2.58 18.13 -8.70
CA ASN A 217 3.50 17.73 -7.64
C ASN A 217 3.35 16.24 -7.35
N TYR A 218 4.43 15.50 -7.46
CA TYR A 218 4.53 14.08 -7.12
C TYR A 218 5.44 13.87 -5.92
N ARG A 219 5.22 12.79 -5.19
CA ARG A 219 6.16 12.26 -4.20
C ARG A 219 6.78 10.98 -4.75
N SER A 220 8.10 10.94 -4.80
CA SER A 220 8.84 9.76 -5.21
C SER A 220 9.07 8.82 -4.03
N LEU A 221 8.99 7.53 -4.30
CA LEU A 221 9.35 6.49 -3.35
C LEU A 221 10.63 5.79 -3.83
N ARG A 222 11.53 5.53 -2.89
CA ARG A 222 12.69 4.67 -3.10
C ARG A 222 12.48 3.38 -2.31
N PHE A 223 12.67 2.26 -2.97
CA PHE A 223 12.59 0.95 -2.36
C PHE A 223 14.00 0.37 -2.23
N GLU A 224 14.40 0.04 -1.01
CA GLU A 224 15.67 -0.62 -0.72
C GLU A 224 15.38 -2.06 -0.33
N THR A 225 15.80 -2.99 -1.19
CA THR A 225 15.53 -4.43 -1.02
C THR A 225 16.81 -5.14 -0.61
N GLN A 226 16.71 -6.01 0.39
CA GLN A 226 17.80 -6.82 0.93
C GLN A 226 17.35 -8.26 1.04
N ASP A 227 18.20 -9.18 0.62
CA ASP A 227 18.08 -10.61 0.92
C ASP A 227 18.87 -10.92 2.20
N LEU A 228 18.19 -11.40 3.21
CA LEU A 228 18.74 -11.63 4.54
C LEU A 228 18.84 -13.13 4.85
N PRO A 229 19.98 -13.63 5.35
CA PRO A 229 20.20 -15.04 5.66
C PRO A 229 19.54 -15.45 7.00
N VAL A 230 18.26 -15.10 7.15
CA VAL A 230 17.43 -15.45 8.31
C VAL A 230 16.07 -15.93 7.82
N GLN A 231 15.47 -16.87 8.53
CA GLN A 231 14.19 -17.43 8.13
C GLN A 231 13.06 -16.41 8.19
N ASP A 232 13.02 -15.61 9.23
CA ASP A 232 12.05 -14.53 9.44
C ASP A 232 12.74 -13.28 9.96
N TYR A 233 12.30 -12.11 9.51
CA TYR A 233 12.82 -10.82 9.94
C TYR A 233 11.87 -10.12 10.92
N GLN A 234 10.57 -10.05 10.59
CA GLN A 234 9.58 -9.31 11.37
C GLN A 234 8.30 -10.11 11.67
N GLY A 235 8.13 -11.29 11.06
CA GLY A 235 6.99 -12.18 11.31
C GLY A 235 5.64 -11.66 10.79
N ASN A 236 5.65 -10.67 9.90
CA ASN A 236 4.46 -10.15 9.22
C ASN A 236 4.83 -9.56 7.85
N ALA A 237 3.92 -9.63 6.90
CA ALA A 237 4.17 -9.13 5.55
C ALA A 237 4.46 -7.61 5.52
N VAL A 238 3.75 -6.80 6.33
CA VAL A 238 3.92 -5.34 6.33
C VAL A 238 3.86 -4.79 7.75
N ILE A 239 4.92 -4.07 8.15
CA ILE A 239 4.92 -3.24 9.35
C ILE A 239 5.16 -1.78 8.93
N ASN A 240 4.19 -0.91 9.21
CA ASN A 240 4.32 0.53 9.02
C ASN A 240 5.05 1.12 10.23
N ASP A 241 6.10 1.90 10.00
CA ASP A 241 6.78 2.63 11.07
C ASP A 241 6.22 4.06 11.15
N THR A 242 5.61 4.41 12.27
CA THR A 242 4.97 5.71 12.48
C THR A 242 5.84 6.70 13.26
N ASN A 243 7.06 6.29 13.68
CA ASN A 243 8.01 7.19 14.34
C ASN A 243 8.54 8.23 13.35
N ALA A 244 8.61 9.49 13.78
CA ALA A 244 9.02 10.60 12.92
C ALA A 244 10.53 10.58 12.58
N ASP A 245 11.35 10.01 13.44
CA ASP A 245 12.82 9.92 13.35
C ASP A 245 13.32 8.79 12.43
N VAL A 246 12.43 7.91 11.99
CA VAL A 246 12.77 6.80 11.09
C VAL A 246 12.58 7.23 9.63
N PRO A 247 13.56 7.03 8.73
CA PRO A 247 13.50 7.56 7.35
C PRO A 247 12.58 6.77 6.40
N TYR A 248 12.07 5.62 6.79
CA TYR A 248 11.15 4.81 6.01
C TYR A 248 9.74 4.82 6.61
N THR A 249 8.75 4.57 5.78
CA THR A 249 7.34 4.48 6.22
C THR A 249 6.89 3.06 6.51
N ARG A 250 7.53 2.06 5.89
CA ARG A 250 7.19 0.66 6.10
C ARG A 250 8.33 -0.28 5.76
N VAL A 251 8.26 -1.42 6.40
CA VAL A 251 9.08 -2.60 6.09
C VAL A 251 8.15 -3.67 5.51
N ILE A 252 8.54 -4.24 4.37
CA ILE A 252 7.80 -5.31 3.69
C ILE A 252 8.67 -6.55 3.75
N GLU A 253 8.18 -7.63 4.33
CA GLU A 253 8.80 -8.95 4.29
C GLU A 253 8.04 -9.83 3.31
N HIS A 254 8.59 -10.01 2.12
CA HIS A 254 7.86 -10.54 0.98
C HIS A 254 7.45 -11.99 1.12
N LYS A 255 8.23 -12.80 1.84
CA LYS A 255 7.94 -14.22 2.09
C LYS A 255 6.52 -14.44 2.63
N HIS A 256 6.04 -13.56 3.51
CA HIS A 256 4.73 -13.71 4.14
C HIS A 256 3.54 -13.51 3.19
N PHE A 257 3.76 -13.01 1.96
CA PHE A 257 2.72 -12.99 0.93
C PHE A 257 2.43 -14.38 0.35
N ALA A 258 3.35 -15.34 0.48
CA ALA A 258 3.20 -16.72 0.00
C ALA A 258 2.34 -17.58 0.95
N TYR A 259 1.15 -17.09 1.30
CA TYR A 259 0.25 -17.78 2.23
C TYR A 259 -0.10 -19.18 1.73
N GLY A 260 0.15 -20.19 2.59
CA GLY A 260 -0.11 -21.61 2.28
C GLY A 260 0.99 -22.29 1.48
N GLN A 261 2.03 -21.60 1.04
CA GLN A 261 3.19 -22.16 0.30
C GLN A 261 4.31 -22.50 1.31
N ALA A 262 4.24 -23.69 1.88
CA ALA A 262 5.18 -24.13 2.94
C ALA A 262 6.64 -24.18 2.47
N ASP A 263 6.89 -24.49 1.21
CA ASP A 263 8.19 -24.49 0.56
C ASP A 263 8.84 -23.10 0.58
N VAL A 264 8.07 -22.05 0.27
CA VAL A 264 8.54 -20.66 0.32
C VAL A 264 8.71 -20.19 1.77
N LEU A 265 7.72 -20.44 2.63
CA LEU A 265 7.74 -20.00 4.03
C LEU A 265 8.90 -20.62 4.84
N ASN A 266 9.36 -21.82 4.47
CA ASN A 266 10.44 -22.53 5.14
C ASN A 266 11.84 -22.26 4.54
N LEU A 267 11.98 -21.37 3.56
CA LEU A 267 13.29 -20.98 3.03
C LEU A 267 14.17 -20.42 4.16
N PRO A 268 15.49 -20.71 4.17
CA PRO A 268 16.40 -20.27 5.22
C PRO A 268 16.78 -18.78 5.13
N HIS A 269 16.24 -18.07 4.14
CA HIS A 269 16.43 -16.64 3.90
C HIS A 269 15.09 -15.94 3.74
N THR A 270 15.09 -14.62 3.85
CA THR A 270 13.92 -13.78 3.59
C THR A 270 14.30 -12.51 2.87
N VAL A 271 13.38 -11.97 2.06
CA VAL A 271 13.61 -10.71 1.34
C VAL A 271 12.77 -9.60 1.97
N VAL A 272 13.46 -8.54 2.34
CA VAL A 272 12.87 -7.38 3.01
C VAL A 272 13.05 -6.13 2.15
N THR A 273 12.01 -5.32 2.06
CA THR A 273 12.05 -4.02 1.36
C THR A 273 11.66 -2.89 2.31
N LEU A 274 12.53 -1.88 2.38
CA LEU A 274 12.24 -0.60 3.04
C LEU A 274 11.62 0.37 2.03
N SER A 275 10.48 0.95 2.37
CA SER A 275 9.84 2.01 1.57
C SER A 275 10.23 3.38 2.12
N LEU A 276 11.21 4.01 1.48
CA LEU A 276 11.70 5.34 1.82
C LEU A 276 10.97 6.39 0.99
N ILE A 277 10.67 7.52 1.60
CA ILE A 277 10.15 8.69 0.88
C ILE A 277 11.34 9.52 0.44
N HIS A 278 11.47 9.71 -0.86
CA HIS A 278 12.49 10.56 -1.43
C HIS A 278 11.91 11.97 -1.65
N ILE A 279 12.57 12.94 -1.06
CA ILE A 279 12.21 14.36 -1.24
C ILE A 279 12.97 14.90 -2.43
#